data_ad31ed035284102c1b770b318453114e
#
_entry.id   ad31ed035284102c1b770b318453114e
#
_cell.length_a   1.000
_cell.length_b   1.000
_cell.length_c   1.000
_cell.angle_alpha   90.00
_cell.angle_beta   90.00
_cell.angle_gamma   90.00
#
_symmetry.space_group_name_H-M   'P 1'
#
loop_
_entity.id
_entity.type
_entity.pdbx_description
1 polymer ?
#
loop_
_entity_poly.entity_id
_entity_poly.type
_entity_poly.pdbx_seq_one_letter_code
_entity_poly.pdbx_strand_id
1 'polypeptide(L)'
;MKRGLLFLLGFFVVAGVGAYFYYGKAPPSAEGFSNETTPNLASLVKTRTSTEQPNVIILLADDLGWADVGYHGSDIKTPNIDRLAKEGMRLERFYATPICTPTRSAMMTGRDPIKLGLANAVLMAWQDGGVSLDEKFMPESFKDAGYDTAMIGKWHLGHTIEQHLPNARGFDHFYGHVNTQVDYFNHEFAKGHDFQENGKIVDNKGEYATDVHGDQSVRFLTELRDKTKPFFLYVPFLAPHSPIEAKQEDIDKYPRRIDTPVGPKKTYAAMVDSMDQAIGRILDTLDEQGIADNTIILFYSDNGGYPNFGADNTPLRGGKLETFEGGIRVAAVMRWPEVLPANTVNDAVISVIDLFPTLASAAGITAGNVKEIDGVDRWQAVLGKGDHWRGKPLIFTSNIPLYNHFQYGVLDGKWKMVQTVNHLRRETEVETLLFDVSADPNEKSDLATKHPEQVKRLTAILDDRLAEHPVGGTFVQISPHPGWRAPKDYADVVLPADKVNQAPHEGFGAVASKFLQQRYGDKGKIIYE
;
A
#
# COMPACT_ATOMS: atom_id res chain seq x y z
N MET A 1 16.81 23.12 26.96
CA MET A 1 16.99 21.72 26.56
C MET A 1 15.88 20.80 27.11
N LYS A 2 14.58 21.17 27.03
CA LYS A 2 13.45 20.32 27.48
C LYS A 2 12.23 20.35 26.55
N ARG A 3 12.33 20.95 25.36
CA ARG A 3 11.23 21.00 24.38
C ARG A 3 11.44 20.18 23.09
N GLY A 4 12.62 19.59 22.87
CA GLY A 4 12.92 18.78 21.68
C GLY A 4 12.61 17.29 21.80
N LEU A 5 12.28 16.79 23.00
CA LEU A 5 12.02 15.36 23.22
C LEU A 5 10.52 15.00 23.12
N LEU A 6 9.63 16.01 23.07
CA LEU A 6 8.18 15.76 23.01
C LEU A 6 7.66 15.51 21.59
N PHE A 7 8.38 15.89 20.53
CA PHE A 7 7.91 15.70 19.16
C PHE A 7 8.16 14.31 18.58
N LEU A 8 9.15 13.58 19.10
CA LEU A 8 9.41 12.17 18.72
C LEU A 8 8.56 11.17 19.51
N LEU A 9 8.07 11.54 20.69
CA LEU A 9 7.18 10.71 21.51
C LEU A 9 5.70 10.83 21.11
N GLY A 10 5.31 11.85 20.38
CA GLY A 10 3.93 12.04 19.89
C GLY A 10 3.52 11.03 18.81
N PHE A 11 4.48 10.34 18.19
CA PHE A 11 4.19 9.41 17.09
C PHE A 11 3.65 8.05 17.57
N PHE A 12 3.81 7.70 18.85
CA PHE A 12 3.55 6.34 19.30
C PHE A 12 2.96 6.19 20.72
N VAL A 13 2.42 7.21 21.31
CA VAL A 13 1.93 7.14 22.68
C VAL A 13 0.40 7.13 22.74
N VAL A 14 -0.31 6.30 22.05
CA VAL A 14 -1.66 5.83 22.47
C VAL A 14 -2.04 4.56 21.68
N ALA A 15 -1.38 3.47 21.92
CA ALA A 15 -1.92 2.17 21.60
C ALA A 15 -2.04 1.36 22.89
N GLY A 16 -2.74 1.91 23.83
CA GLY A 16 -3.11 1.26 25.08
C GLY A 16 -4.60 1.46 25.31
N VAL A 17 -5.36 0.36 25.18
CA VAL A 17 -6.72 0.17 25.68
C VAL A 17 -7.80 1.02 25.01
N GLY A 18 -8.51 0.42 24.07
CA GLY A 18 -9.79 0.89 23.58
C GLY A 18 -10.21 0.23 22.29
N ALA A 19 -10.47 -1.08 22.31
CA ALA A 19 -11.30 -1.69 21.30
C ALA A 19 -12.72 -1.10 21.45
N TYR A 20 -12.95 0.10 20.91
CA TYR A 20 -14.28 0.64 20.74
C TYR A 20 -14.91 -0.07 19.55
N PHE A 21 -15.76 -1.03 19.85
CA PHE A 21 -16.67 -1.64 18.89
C PHE A 21 -17.66 -0.58 18.38
N TYR A 22 -17.32 0.09 17.29
CA TYR A 22 -18.30 0.89 16.56
C TYR A 22 -19.04 -0.03 15.59
N TYR A 23 -20.13 -0.63 16.04
CA TYR A 23 -21.07 -1.34 15.17
C TYR A 23 -21.98 -0.33 14.48
N GLY A 24 -21.49 0.30 13.41
CA GLY A 24 -22.33 1.04 12.48
C GLY A 24 -23.05 0.09 11.52
N LYS A 25 -24.27 0.46 11.08
CA LYS A 25 -24.88 -0.15 9.88
C LYS A 25 -23.91 0.10 8.71
N ALA A 26 -23.86 -0.86 7.77
CA ALA A 26 -23.18 -0.61 6.50
C ALA A 26 -23.64 0.75 5.96
N PRO A 27 -22.72 1.59 5.50
CA PRO A 27 -23.11 2.86 4.90
C PRO A 27 -24.10 2.59 3.77
N PRO A 28 -25.09 3.46 3.56
CA PRO A 28 -25.96 3.33 2.40
C PRO A 28 -25.10 3.31 1.14
N SER A 29 -25.49 2.51 0.13
CA SER A 29 -24.83 2.57 -1.18
C SER A 29 -24.85 4.02 -1.66
N ALA A 30 -23.72 4.51 -2.13
CA ALA A 30 -23.65 5.85 -2.73
C ALA A 30 -24.65 5.93 -3.90
N GLU A 31 -25.28 7.07 -4.05
CA GLU A 31 -26.27 7.28 -5.12
C GLU A 31 -25.62 6.98 -6.50
N GLY A 32 -26.20 6.04 -7.23
CA GLY A 32 -25.73 5.62 -8.54
C GLY A 32 -24.71 4.46 -8.55
N PHE A 33 -24.36 3.87 -7.39
CA PHE A 33 -23.48 2.69 -7.30
C PHE A 33 -24.23 1.47 -6.74
N SER A 34 -24.03 0.28 -7.36
CA SER A 34 -24.51 -1.00 -6.84
C SER A 34 -23.44 -1.64 -5.97
N ASN A 35 -23.82 -2.27 -4.86
CA ASN A 35 -22.92 -3.10 -4.05
C ASN A 35 -22.92 -4.57 -4.49
N GLU A 36 -23.72 -4.92 -5.49
CA GLU A 36 -23.78 -6.28 -5.99
C GLU A 36 -22.77 -6.52 -7.11
N THR A 37 -22.15 -7.69 -7.09
CA THR A 37 -21.28 -8.15 -8.18
C THR A 37 -22.03 -8.12 -9.51
N THR A 38 -21.38 -7.62 -10.55
CA THR A 38 -21.99 -7.51 -11.88
C THR A 38 -22.19 -8.90 -12.49
N PRO A 39 -23.43 -9.34 -12.73
CA PRO A 39 -23.70 -10.62 -13.35
C PRO A 39 -23.16 -10.68 -14.79
N ASN A 40 -22.65 -11.85 -15.20
CA ASN A 40 -22.15 -12.08 -16.57
C ASN A 40 -21.12 -11.03 -17.05
N LEU A 41 -20.26 -10.57 -16.15
CA LEU A 41 -19.24 -9.55 -16.43
C LEU A 41 -18.45 -9.83 -17.73
N ALA A 42 -18.08 -11.09 -17.97
CA ALA A 42 -17.35 -11.50 -19.17
C ALA A 42 -18.04 -11.13 -20.49
N SER A 43 -19.37 -11.08 -20.50
CA SER A 43 -20.15 -10.71 -21.71
C SER A 43 -20.17 -9.21 -21.98
N LEU A 44 -19.81 -8.38 -20.99
CA LEU A 44 -19.75 -6.92 -21.09
C LEU A 44 -18.37 -6.42 -21.50
N VAL A 45 -17.35 -7.28 -21.39
CA VAL A 45 -15.96 -6.96 -21.76
C VAL A 45 -15.88 -6.72 -23.27
N LYS A 46 -15.28 -5.60 -23.64
CA LYS A 46 -15.11 -5.22 -25.04
C LYS A 46 -13.94 -5.96 -25.68
N THR A 47 -14.05 -6.25 -26.98
CA THR A 47 -12.91 -6.71 -27.77
C THR A 47 -12.07 -5.50 -28.15
N ARG A 48 -10.82 -5.49 -27.71
CA ARG A 48 -9.89 -4.43 -28.05
C ARG A 48 -9.60 -4.43 -29.54
N THR A 49 -9.67 -3.28 -30.16
CA THR A 49 -9.41 -3.09 -31.60
C THR A 49 -8.06 -2.41 -31.86
N SER A 50 -7.53 -1.67 -30.90
CA SER A 50 -6.21 -1.05 -31.01
C SER A 50 -5.10 -2.10 -31.00
N THR A 51 -4.10 -1.91 -31.85
CA THR A 51 -2.84 -2.67 -31.88
C THR A 51 -1.74 -2.02 -31.06
N GLU A 52 -1.96 -0.78 -30.61
CA GLU A 52 -1.00 -0.04 -29.79
C GLU A 52 -0.96 -0.61 -28.37
N GLN A 53 0.21 -0.68 -27.76
CA GLN A 53 0.31 -1.04 -26.34
C GLN A 53 -0.41 0.00 -25.47
N PRO A 54 -1.17 -0.39 -24.42
CA PRO A 54 -1.85 0.56 -23.54
C PRO A 54 -0.86 1.29 -22.67
N ASN A 55 -1.15 2.54 -22.34
CA ASN A 55 -0.50 3.20 -21.21
C ASN A 55 -0.99 2.58 -19.90
N VAL A 56 -0.18 2.68 -18.84
CA VAL A 56 -0.53 2.18 -17.50
C VAL A 56 -0.28 3.27 -16.48
N ILE A 57 -1.28 3.55 -15.66
CA ILE A 57 -1.18 4.44 -14.50
C ILE A 57 -1.60 3.69 -13.24
N ILE A 58 -0.77 3.77 -12.20
CA ILE A 58 -1.11 3.31 -10.86
C ILE A 58 -1.19 4.55 -9.95
N LEU A 59 -2.38 4.83 -9.44
CA LEU A 59 -2.66 5.88 -8.46
C LEU A 59 -2.78 5.22 -7.09
N LEU A 60 -1.84 5.45 -6.20
CA LEU A 60 -1.79 4.82 -4.89
C LEU A 60 -2.02 5.84 -3.78
N ALA A 61 -3.08 5.63 -2.98
CA ALA A 61 -3.28 6.34 -1.72
C ALA A 61 -2.49 5.68 -0.58
N ASP A 62 -2.09 6.45 0.42
CA ASP A 62 -1.36 5.99 1.60
C ASP A 62 -2.26 6.14 2.85
N ASP A 63 -2.66 5.03 3.47
CA ASP A 63 -3.56 4.99 4.64
C ASP A 63 -5.02 5.42 4.39
N LEU A 64 -5.56 5.23 3.21
CA LEU A 64 -6.96 5.56 2.91
C LEU A 64 -7.90 4.47 3.46
N GLY A 65 -8.91 4.87 4.23
CA GLY A 65 -9.93 3.95 4.74
C GLY A 65 -10.89 3.44 3.67
N TRP A 66 -11.44 2.23 3.88
CA TRP A 66 -12.43 1.62 3.00
C TRP A 66 -13.64 2.53 2.76
N ALA A 67 -14.17 3.13 3.84
CA ALA A 67 -15.35 3.99 3.80
C ALA A 67 -15.03 5.47 3.50
N ASP A 68 -13.79 5.80 3.11
CA ASP A 68 -13.38 7.19 2.90
C ASP A 68 -13.52 7.66 1.44
N VAL A 69 -14.11 6.83 0.57
CA VAL A 69 -14.42 7.16 -0.83
C VAL A 69 -15.92 7.26 -1.08
N GLY A 70 -16.33 8.17 -1.97
CA GLY A 70 -17.74 8.45 -2.22
C GLY A 70 -18.52 7.24 -2.71
N TYR A 71 -17.93 6.39 -3.57
CA TYR A 71 -18.59 5.18 -4.07
C TYR A 71 -18.82 4.09 -2.99
N HIS A 72 -18.20 4.21 -1.81
CA HIS A 72 -18.53 3.44 -0.60
C HIS A 72 -19.41 4.19 0.40
N GLY A 73 -19.93 5.38 0.02
CA GLY A 73 -20.88 6.14 0.80
C GLY A 73 -20.27 7.19 1.74
N SER A 74 -19.01 7.57 1.55
CA SER A 74 -18.37 8.65 2.29
C SER A 74 -19.02 10.01 2.02
N ASP A 75 -19.03 10.88 3.02
CA ASP A 75 -19.32 12.30 2.86
C ASP A 75 -18.05 13.13 2.53
N ILE A 76 -16.88 12.48 2.45
CA ILE A 76 -15.66 13.08 1.90
C ILE A 76 -15.87 13.25 0.38
N LYS A 77 -15.47 14.41 -0.12
CA LYS A 77 -15.63 14.71 -1.54
C LYS A 77 -14.55 14.02 -2.35
N THR A 78 -14.94 12.97 -3.08
CA THR A 78 -14.06 12.21 -3.97
C THR A 78 -14.64 12.06 -5.38
N PRO A 79 -15.09 13.18 -6.03
CA PRO A 79 -15.80 13.10 -7.31
C PRO A 79 -14.96 12.49 -8.44
N ASN A 80 -13.62 12.60 -8.39
CA ASN A 80 -12.73 12.07 -9.43
C ASN A 80 -12.42 10.58 -9.21
N ILE A 81 -12.27 10.13 -7.97
CA ILE A 81 -12.20 8.70 -7.63
C ILE A 81 -13.55 8.04 -7.94
N ASP A 82 -14.66 8.70 -7.66
CA ASP A 82 -16.00 8.22 -8.01
C ASP A 82 -16.21 8.18 -9.53
N ARG A 83 -15.63 9.14 -10.27
CA ARG A 83 -15.57 9.12 -11.75
C ARG A 83 -14.84 7.86 -12.23
N LEU A 84 -13.69 7.52 -11.67
CA LEU A 84 -12.98 6.26 -12.00
C LEU A 84 -13.86 5.04 -11.76
N ALA A 85 -14.58 4.98 -10.63
CA ALA A 85 -15.48 3.90 -10.29
C ALA A 85 -16.68 3.82 -11.25
N LYS A 86 -17.22 4.97 -11.68
CA LYS A 86 -18.33 5.06 -12.61
C LYS A 86 -17.94 4.74 -14.05
N GLU A 87 -16.75 5.15 -14.48
CA GLU A 87 -16.22 4.89 -15.83
C GLU A 87 -15.48 3.54 -15.95
N GLY A 88 -15.21 2.88 -14.81
CA GLY A 88 -14.46 1.64 -14.71
C GLY A 88 -15.17 0.56 -13.91
N MET A 89 -14.36 -0.25 -13.25
CA MET A 89 -14.75 -1.44 -12.51
C MET A 89 -14.23 -1.34 -11.09
N ARG A 90 -15.10 -1.48 -10.09
CA ARG A 90 -14.71 -1.61 -8.69
C ARG A 90 -14.25 -3.04 -8.41
N LEU A 91 -13.12 -3.16 -7.72
CA LEU A 91 -12.51 -4.43 -7.33
C LEU A 91 -12.78 -4.63 -5.83
N GLU A 92 -13.94 -5.23 -5.51
CA GLU A 92 -14.45 -5.27 -4.12
C GLU A 92 -13.69 -6.23 -3.20
N ARG A 93 -12.85 -7.12 -3.74
CA ARG A 93 -11.99 -8.02 -2.96
C ARG A 93 -10.52 -7.83 -3.34
N PHE A 94 -10.07 -6.57 -3.24
CA PHE A 94 -8.68 -6.20 -3.49
C PHE A 94 -7.91 -6.13 -2.16
N TYR A 95 -6.81 -6.88 -2.08
CA TYR A 95 -6.05 -7.08 -0.85
C TYR A 95 -4.64 -6.48 -0.94
N ALA A 96 -4.32 -5.62 0.01
CA ALA A 96 -2.97 -5.12 0.28
C ALA A 96 -2.38 -5.83 1.51
N THR A 97 -1.17 -5.47 1.93
CA THR A 97 -0.67 -5.85 3.26
C THR A 97 -1.04 -4.78 4.30
N PRO A 98 -0.99 -5.08 5.60
CA PRO A 98 -1.43 -4.11 6.61
C PRO A 98 -0.46 -2.94 6.84
N ILE A 99 0.62 -2.85 6.04
CA ILE A 99 1.72 -1.87 6.19
C ILE A 99 2.28 -1.50 4.81
N CYS A 100 2.72 -0.24 4.66
CA CYS A 100 3.13 0.35 3.39
C CYS A 100 4.34 -0.31 2.71
N THR A 101 5.49 -0.49 3.37
CA THR A 101 6.69 -1.09 2.75
C THR A 101 6.43 -2.50 2.21
N PRO A 102 5.81 -3.43 2.96
CA PRO A 102 5.44 -4.75 2.44
C PRO A 102 4.52 -4.69 1.20
N THR A 103 3.50 -3.83 1.21
CA THR A 103 2.60 -3.64 0.06
C THR A 103 3.36 -3.16 -1.17
N ARG A 104 4.17 -2.12 -1.02
CA ARG A 104 4.92 -1.51 -2.13
C ARG A 104 5.96 -2.48 -2.69
N SER A 105 6.66 -3.25 -1.82
CA SER A 105 7.61 -4.27 -2.26
C SER A 105 6.93 -5.43 -2.99
N ALA A 106 5.79 -5.92 -2.48
CA ALA A 106 5.00 -6.97 -3.14
C ALA A 106 4.49 -6.54 -4.51
N MET A 107 3.95 -5.32 -4.63
CA MET A 107 3.49 -4.77 -5.90
C MET A 107 4.62 -4.67 -6.93
N MET A 108 5.76 -4.10 -6.52
CA MET A 108 6.88 -3.84 -7.44
C MET A 108 7.55 -5.11 -7.93
N THR A 109 7.60 -6.17 -7.12
CA THR A 109 8.37 -7.38 -7.44
C THR A 109 7.50 -8.58 -7.79
N GLY A 110 6.20 -8.57 -7.43
CA GLY A 110 5.35 -9.77 -7.49
C GLY A 110 5.77 -10.86 -6.50
N ARG A 111 6.61 -10.52 -5.50
CA ARG A 111 7.17 -11.43 -4.50
C ARG A 111 6.50 -11.26 -3.16
N ASP A 112 6.39 -12.37 -2.41
CA ASP A 112 5.88 -12.33 -1.05
C ASP A 112 6.83 -11.54 -0.13
N PRO A 113 6.35 -10.52 0.60
CA PRO A 113 7.18 -9.73 1.51
C PRO A 113 7.91 -10.57 2.57
N ILE A 114 7.37 -11.74 2.93
CA ILE A 114 8.03 -12.69 3.84
C ILE A 114 9.34 -13.16 3.22
N LYS A 115 9.31 -13.59 1.95
CA LYS A 115 10.50 -14.05 1.23
C LYS A 115 11.52 -12.94 0.97
N LEU A 116 11.04 -11.70 0.83
CA LEU A 116 11.89 -10.52 0.70
C LEU A 116 12.55 -10.10 2.02
N GLY A 117 12.14 -10.67 3.16
CA GLY A 117 12.57 -10.23 4.48
C GLY A 117 12.01 -8.86 4.89
N LEU A 118 10.95 -8.40 4.23
CA LEU A 118 10.34 -7.07 4.42
C LEU A 118 8.93 -7.14 5.01
N ALA A 119 8.41 -8.32 5.32
CA ALA A 119 7.05 -8.51 5.81
C ALA A 119 6.71 -7.70 7.08
N ASN A 120 7.73 -7.39 7.88
CA ASN A 120 7.61 -6.66 9.14
C ASN A 120 8.33 -5.31 9.10
N ALA A 121 8.66 -4.80 7.92
CA ALA A 121 9.48 -3.62 7.74
C ALA A 121 8.64 -2.35 7.55
N VAL A 122 9.04 -1.30 8.22
CA VAL A 122 8.85 0.09 7.79
C VAL A 122 10.25 0.66 7.69
N LEU A 123 10.72 0.94 6.49
CA LEU A 123 12.08 1.44 6.26
C LEU A 123 12.18 2.90 6.71
N MET A 124 12.69 3.10 7.92
CA MET A 124 12.88 4.45 8.48
C MET A 124 14.15 5.10 7.93
N ALA A 125 14.22 6.43 7.96
CA ALA A 125 15.35 7.20 7.44
C ALA A 125 16.72 6.85 8.05
N TRP A 126 16.73 6.22 9.21
CA TRP A 126 17.93 5.76 9.91
C TRP A 126 18.23 4.28 9.72
N GLN A 127 17.49 3.61 8.84
CA GLN A 127 17.73 2.21 8.50
C GLN A 127 18.37 2.12 7.11
N ASP A 128 19.48 1.41 7.05
CA ASP A 128 20.08 1.02 5.79
C ASP A 128 19.30 -0.16 5.21
N GLY A 129 19.37 -0.31 3.90
CA GLY A 129 18.75 -1.41 3.19
C GLY A 129 17.59 -0.99 2.28
N GLY A 130 16.94 -1.99 1.73
CA GLY A 130 15.86 -1.86 0.76
C GLY A 130 15.49 -3.22 0.19
N VAL A 131 14.70 -3.24 -0.86
CA VAL A 131 14.43 -4.46 -1.61
C VAL A 131 15.73 -4.98 -2.24
N SER A 132 15.98 -6.29 -2.13
CA SER A 132 17.19 -6.91 -2.69
C SER A 132 17.43 -6.49 -4.14
N LEU A 133 18.69 -6.22 -4.47
CA LEU A 133 19.10 -5.83 -5.83
C LEU A 133 18.92 -6.97 -6.85
N ASP A 134 18.80 -8.21 -6.38
CA ASP A 134 18.51 -9.37 -7.22
C ASP A 134 17.05 -9.48 -7.66
N GLU A 135 16.16 -8.69 -7.06
CA GLU A 135 14.74 -8.67 -7.45
C GLU A 135 14.52 -7.71 -8.61
N LYS A 136 13.81 -8.15 -9.63
CA LYS A 136 13.40 -7.29 -10.75
C LYS A 136 12.11 -6.58 -10.40
N PHE A 137 12.05 -5.28 -10.65
CA PHE A 137 10.86 -4.47 -10.40
C PHE A 137 9.97 -4.42 -11.65
N MET A 138 8.68 -4.24 -11.41
CA MET A 138 7.67 -4.09 -12.47
C MET A 138 8.05 -3.01 -13.50
N PRO A 139 8.46 -1.77 -13.13
CA PRO A 139 8.84 -0.75 -14.11
C PRO A 139 10.05 -1.15 -14.95
N GLU A 140 10.98 -1.98 -14.45
CA GLU A 140 12.09 -2.50 -15.26
C GLU A 140 11.57 -3.37 -16.42
N SER A 141 10.50 -4.16 -16.19
CA SER A 141 9.89 -4.98 -17.25
C SER A 141 9.11 -4.15 -18.26
N PHE A 142 8.43 -3.10 -17.81
CA PHE A 142 7.78 -2.15 -18.71
C PHE A 142 8.82 -1.38 -19.55
N LYS A 143 9.90 -0.93 -18.95
CA LYS A 143 11.02 -0.28 -19.65
C LYS A 143 11.65 -1.21 -20.70
N ASP A 144 11.90 -2.48 -20.38
CA ASP A 144 12.40 -3.49 -21.32
C ASP A 144 11.44 -3.70 -22.49
N ALA A 145 10.13 -3.51 -22.29
CA ALA A 145 9.10 -3.57 -23.31
C ALA A 145 8.94 -2.26 -24.10
N GLY A 146 9.79 -1.26 -23.87
CA GLY A 146 9.81 0.00 -24.64
C GLY A 146 8.93 1.12 -24.08
N TYR A 147 8.41 0.96 -22.86
CA TYR A 147 7.65 2.02 -22.18
C TYR A 147 8.59 3.14 -21.68
N ASP A 148 8.06 4.36 -21.71
CA ASP A 148 8.61 5.47 -20.94
C ASP A 148 8.09 5.39 -19.51
N THR A 149 8.96 5.39 -18.49
CA THR A 149 8.59 5.02 -17.13
C THR A 149 8.80 6.18 -16.16
N ALA A 150 7.78 6.49 -15.36
CA ALA A 150 7.85 7.57 -14.38
C ALA A 150 7.26 7.18 -13.03
N MET A 151 7.83 7.78 -11.98
CA MET A 151 7.31 7.73 -10.63
C MET A 151 7.24 9.15 -10.05
N ILE A 152 6.08 9.50 -9.45
CA ILE A 152 5.87 10.80 -8.85
C ILE A 152 5.20 10.63 -7.48
N GLY A 153 5.96 10.85 -6.40
CA GLY A 153 5.49 10.72 -5.02
C GLY A 153 6.40 9.92 -4.10
N LYS A 154 5.81 9.16 -3.16
CA LYS A 154 6.50 8.42 -2.09
C LYS A 154 7.11 7.11 -2.57
N TRP A 155 8.42 6.92 -2.40
CA TRP A 155 9.14 5.68 -2.74
C TRP A 155 9.04 4.59 -1.66
N HIS A 156 9.73 4.77 -0.56
CA HIS A 156 9.72 3.93 0.66
C HIS A 156 10.21 2.48 0.47
N LEU A 157 11.12 2.22 -0.49
CA LEU A 157 11.69 0.87 -0.78
C LEU A 157 13.22 0.79 -0.68
N GLY A 158 13.84 1.78 -0.03
CA GLY A 158 15.28 1.89 0.15
C GLY A 158 15.80 3.23 -0.38
N HIS A 159 16.78 3.81 0.32
CA HIS A 159 17.25 5.18 0.02
C HIS A 159 18.75 5.39 0.29
N THR A 160 19.43 4.41 0.89
CA THR A 160 20.80 4.58 1.37
C THR A 160 21.84 4.46 0.25
N ILE A 161 21.56 3.67 -0.79
CA ILE A 161 22.45 3.47 -1.95
C ILE A 161 21.73 3.82 -3.25
N GLU A 162 22.50 4.25 -4.24
CA GLU A 162 21.97 4.63 -5.55
C GLU A 162 21.13 3.50 -6.19
N GLN A 163 21.57 2.24 -6.06
CA GLN A 163 20.90 1.08 -6.63
C GLN A 163 19.50 0.81 -6.02
N HIS A 164 19.19 1.39 -4.85
CA HIS A 164 17.86 1.30 -4.26
C HIS A 164 16.92 2.45 -4.69
N LEU A 165 17.45 3.50 -5.34
CA LEU A 165 16.64 4.66 -5.74
C LEU A 165 15.75 4.34 -6.95
N PRO A 166 14.63 5.06 -7.14
CA PRO A 166 13.67 4.80 -8.22
C PRO A 166 14.30 4.73 -9.61
N ASN A 167 15.23 5.64 -9.93
CA ASN A 167 15.88 5.67 -11.24
C ASN A 167 16.73 4.42 -11.52
N ALA A 168 17.36 3.83 -10.49
CA ALA A 168 18.08 2.58 -10.61
C ALA A 168 17.17 1.34 -10.62
N ARG A 169 15.88 1.51 -10.31
CA ARG A 169 14.85 0.45 -10.22
C ARG A 169 13.81 0.57 -11.33
N GLY A 170 14.20 1.09 -12.49
CA GLY A 170 13.44 1.03 -13.73
C GLY A 170 12.61 2.27 -14.07
N PHE A 171 12.69 3.36 -13.31
CA PHE A 171 12.02 4.61 -13.64
C PHE A 171 12.97 5.57 -14.38
N ASP A 172 12.58 6.00 -15.59
CA ASP A 172 13.32 7.00 -16.38
C ASP A 172 13.22 8.37 -15.74
N HIS A 173 12.05 8.67 -15.14
CA HIS A 173 11.80 9.91 -14.43
C HIS A 173 11.31 9.62 -12.99
N PHE A 174 11.89 10.32 -12.03
CA PHE A 174 11.46 10.31 -10.63
C PHE A 174 11.32 11.73 -10.10
N TYR A 175 10.18 12.02 -9.47
CA TYR A 175 9.96 13.22 -8.69
C TYR A 175 9.27 12.86 -7.37
N GLY A 176 9.80 13.28 -6.22
CA GLY A 176 9.18 13.00 -4.93
C GLY A 176 10.18 12.78 -3.81
N HIS A 177 9.78 11.96 -2.83
CA HIS A 177 10.57 11.67 -1.63
C HIS A 177 10.84 10.17 -1.46
N VAL A 178 11.98 9.86 -0.83
CA VAL A 178 12.43 8.46 -0.71
C VAL A 178 12.09 7.81 0.63
N ASN A 179 11.82 8.61 1.66
CA ASN A 179 11.50 8.14 3.00
C ASN A 179 10.02 7.77 3.19
N THR A 180 9.68 7.35 4.40
CA THR A 180 8.34 6.90 4.79
C THR A 180 7.27 7.99 4.72
N GLN A 181 7.65 9.24 4.96
CA GLN A 181 6.79 10.42 4.98
C GLN A 181 7.60 11.70 4.91
N VAL A 182 6.94 12.82 4.66
CA VAL A 182 7.47 14.18 4.81
C VAL A 182 6.38 15.09 5.40
N ASP A 183 6.78 16.23 5.96
CA ASP A 183 5.88 17.36 6.21
C ASP A 183 5.32 17.87 4.88
N TYR A 184 4.00 18.09 4.81
CA TYR A 184 3.33 18.40 3.53
C TYR A 184 3.67 19.76 2.93
N PHE A 185 4.22 20.69 3.72
CA PHE A 185 4.57 22.05 3.28
C PHE A 185 6.06 22.34 3.30
N ASN A 186 6.83 21.71 4.21
CA ASN A 186 8.27 21.92 4.32
C ASN A 186 9.05 20.82 3.60
N HIS A 187 8.40 19.68 3.29
CA HIS A 187 8.99 18.50 2.65
C HIS A 187 10.18 17.92 3.45
N GLU A 188 10.10 17.99 4.77
CA GLU A 188 11.11 17.48 5.68
C GLU A 188 10.68 16.20 6.38
N PHE A 189 11.60 15.25 6.55
CA PHE A 189 11.46 14.12 7.46
C PHE A 189 12.62 14.10 8.46
N ALA A 190 12.29 13.99 9.76
CA ALA A 190 13.26 14.02 10.86
C ALA A 190 14.23 15.24 10.81
N LYS A 191 13.82 16.36 10.21
CA LYS A 191 14.56 17.61 9.96
C LYS A 191 15.50 17.58 8.75
N GLY A 192 15.48 16.56 7.93
CA GLY A 192 16.15 16.52 6.64
C GLY A 192 15.15 16.78 5.52
N HIS A 193 15.51 17.58 4.55
CA HIS A 193 14.71 17.81 3.36
C HIS A 193 14.70 16.54 2.48
N ASP A 194 13.54 16.18 1.92
CA ASP A 194 13.38 14.95 1.14
C ASP A 194 12.43 15.16 -0.05
N PHE A 195 12.76 16.13 -0.91
CA PHE A 195 12.14 16.22 -2.25
C PHE A 195 13.22 16.34 -3.31
N GLN A 196 13.11 15.56 -4.36
CA GLN A 196 14.09 15.49 -5.42
C GLN A 196 13.47 15.17 -6.78
N GLU A 197 14.14 15.61 -7.84
CA GLU A 197 13.88 15.21 -9.23
C GLU A 197 15.13 14.50 -9.77
N ASN A 198 15.04 13.20 -10.04
CA ASN A 198 16.13 12.38 -10.58
C ASN A 198 17.45 12.52 -9.80
N GLY A 199 17.41 12.46 -8.47
CA GLY A 199 18.55 12.60 -7.59
C GLY A 199 19.03 14.05 -7.35
N LYS A 200 18.32 15.04 -7.87
CA LYS A 200 18.62 16.45 -7.63
C LYS A 200 17.61 17.08 -6.68
N ILE A 201 18.10 17.82 -5.71
CA ILE A 201 17.26 18.54 -4.75
C ILE A 201 16.34 19.51 -5.49
N VAL A 202 15.07 19.53 -5.10
CA VAL A 202 14.08 20.52 -5.55
C VAL A 202 13.51 21.25 -4.35
N ASP A 203 13.40 22.56 -4.43
CA ASP A 203 12.87 23.41 -3.36
C ASP A 203 11.44 23.86 -3.72
N ASN A 204 10.46 23.15 -3.18
CA ASN A 204 9.04 23.48 -3.28
C ASN A 204 8.48 23.90 -1.91
N LYS A 205 9.31 24.41 -1.01
CA LYS A 205 8.90 24.81 0.32
C LYS A 205 7.73 25.77 0.31
N GLY A 206 6.66 25.42 1.03
CA GLY A 206 5.40 26.17 1.09
C GLY A 206 4.33 25.67 0.12
N GLU A 207 4.68 24.87 -0.89
CA GLU A 207 3.72 24.22 -1.75
C GLU A 207 3.20 22.93 -1.07
N TYR A 208 1.92 22.62 -1.25
CA TYR A 208 1.34 21.43 -0.64
C TYR A 208 1.75 20.16 -1.42
N ALA A 209 2.40 19.21 -0.76
CA ALA A 209 3.02 18.04 -1.39
C ALA A 209 2.06 17.25 -2.32
N THR A 210 0.78 17.13 -1.94
CA THR A 210 -0.22 16.45 -2.76
C THR A 210 -0.50 17.18 -4.07
N ASP A 211 -0.56 18.51 -4.03
CA ASP A 211 -0.73 19.34 -5.24
C ASP A 211 0.50 19.21 -6.14
N VAL A 212 1.70 19.27 -5.56
CA VAL A 212 2.96 19.10 -6.29
C VAL A 212 2.99 17.74 -7.01
N HIS A 213 2.58 16.65 -6.34
CA HIS A 213 2.51 15.33 -6.99
C HIS A 213 1.54 15.31 -8.17
N GLY A 214 0.37 15.96 -8.05
CA GLY A 214 -0.59 16.11 -9.14
C GLY A 214 0.00 16.90 -10.31
N ASP A 215 0.59 18.06 -10.03
CA ASP A 215 1.14 18.97 -11.04
C ASP A 215 2.35 18.36 -11.77
N GLN A 216 3.23 17.65 -11.06
CA GLN A 216 4.34 16.92 -11.68
C GLN A 216 3.86 15.73 -12.52
N SER A 217 2.75 15.10 -12.15
CA SER A 217 2.12 14.06 -12.98
C SER A 217 1.56 14.64 -14.28
N VAL A 218 0.91 15.79 -14.21
CA VAL A 218 0.47 16.55 -15.40
C VAL A 218 1.67 16.96 -16.26
N ARG A 219 2.74 17.49 -15.64
CA ARG A 219 3.98 17.86 -16.36
C ARG A 219 4.59 16.64 -17.07
N PHE A 220 4.63 15.48 -16.43
CA PHE A 220 5.10 14.26 -17.10
C PHE A 220 4.24 13.94 -18.34
N LEU A 221 2.92 13.95 -18.21
CA LEU A 221 2.00 13.61 -19.28
C LEU A 221 2.05 14.60 -20.46
N THR A 222 2.30 15.88 -20.19
CA THR A 222 2.24 16.93 -21.21
C THR A 222 3.59 17.26 -21.84
N GLU A 223 4.67 17.25 -21.05
CA GLU A 223 5.97 17.84 -21.41
C GLU A 223 7.12 16.84 -21.45
N LEU A 224 7.18 15.91 -20.47
CA LEU A 224 8.40 15.12 -20.25
C LEU A 224 8.42 13.79 -20.99
N ARG A 225 7.28 13.10 -21.07
CA ARG A 225 7.21 11.78 -21.68
C ARG A 225 7.53 11.81 -23.17
N ASP A 226 8.11 10.74 -23.68
CA ASP A 226 8.22 10.46 -25.10
C ASP A 226 6.84 10.07 -25.66
N LYS A 227 6.19 11.00 -26.39
CA LYS A 227 4.84 10.82 -26.93
C LYS A 227 4.76 9.74 -28.05
N THR A 228 5.90 9.21 -28.49
CA THR A 228 5.95 8.11 -29.48
C THR A 228 5.92 6.72 -28.83
N LYS A 229 5.99 6.66 -27.48
CA LYS A 229 5.99 5.43 -26.70
C LYS A 229 4.76 5.34 -25.80
N PRO A 230 4.33 4.12 -25.44
CA PRO A 230 3.46 3.94 -24.30
C PRO A 230 4.21 4.32 -23.01
N PHE A 231 3.48 4.65 -21.95
CA PHE A 231 4.10 4.99 -20.68
C PHE A 231 3.57 4.15 -19.53
N PHE A 232 4.43 3.98 -18.51
CA PHE A 232 4.09 3.45 -17.20
C PHE A 232 4.31 4.56 -16.16
N LEU A 233 3.23 5.04 -15.56
CA LEU A 233 3.27 6.10 -14.55
C LEU A 233 2.79 5.57 -13.19
N TYR A 234 3.62 5.64 -12.18
CA TYR A 234 3.29 5.31 -10.80
C TYR A 234 3.20 6.60 -9.98
N VAL A 235 2.02 6.88 -9.44
CA VAL A 235 1.75 8.07 -8.61
C VAL A 235 1.36 7.63 -7.20
N PRO A 236 2.34 7.31 -6.35
CA PRO A 236 2.11 7.03 -4.93
C PRO A 236 2.01 8.33 -4.15
N PHE A 237 0.78 8.80 -3.96
CA PHE A 237 0.53 9.94 -3.09
C PHE A 237 0.99 9.64 -1.66
N LEU A 238 1.42 10.67 -0.93
CA LEU A 238 1.59 10.57 0.52
C LEU A 238 0.24 10.67 1.23
N ALA A 239 -0.73 11.37 0.65
CA ALA A 239 -2.06 11.57 1.23
C ALA A 239 -2.88 10.27 1.24
N PRO A 240 -3.67 10.05 2.30
CA PRO A 240 -3.83 10.85 3.52
C PRO A 240 -2.97 10.42 4.73
N HIS A 241 -1.76 9.88 4.53
CA HIS A 241 -0.82 9.47 5.59
C HIS A 241 -0.41 10.66 6.48
N SER A 242 -0.05 10.38 7.72
CA SER A 242 0.52 11.38 8.64
C SER A 242 1.86 11.97 8.14
N PRO A 243 2.23 13.22 8.54
CA PRO A 243 1.50 14.10 9.47
C PRO A 243 0.17 14.56 8.89
N ILE A 244 -0.84 14.72 9.76
CA ILE A 244 -2.17 15.10 9.30
C ILE A 244 -2.22 16.62 9.08
N GLU A 245 -2.00 17.03 7.85
CA GLU A 245 -1.86 18.42 7.42
C GLU A 245 -2.59 18.62 6.10
N ALA A 246 -3.34 19.69 5.99
CA ALA A 246 -4.08 20.04 4.78
C ALA A 246 -4.13 21.55 4.58
N LYS A 247 -4.46 21.99 3.37
CA LYS A 247 -4.70 23.40 3.06
C LYS A 247 -5.95 23.89 3.80
N GLN A 248 -5.90 25.10 4.36
CA GLN A 248 -7.02 25.65 5.14
C GLN A 248 -8.31 25.71 4.32
N GLU A 249 -8.21 26.05 3.04
CA GLU A 249 -9.35 26.11 2.12
C GLU A 249 -10.05 24.75 1.94
N ASP A 250 -9.29 23.64 1.97
CA ASP A 250 -9.86 22.30 1.91
C ASP A 250 -10.44 21.88 3.26
N ILE A 251 -9.79 22.24 4.38
CA ILE A 251 -10.32 22.02 5.74
C ILE A 251 -11.70 22.69 5.91
N ASP A 252 -11.87 23.91 5.41
CA ASP A 252 -13.11 24.68 5.57
C ASP A 252 -14.32 24.07 4.84
N LYS A 253 -14.07 23.16 3.88
CA LYS A 253 -15.14 22.39 3.19
C LYS A 253 -15.86 21.40 4.10
N TYR A 254 -15.29 21.06 5.29
CA TYR A 254 -15.79 20.03 6.21
C TYR A 254 -16.23 20.58 7.59
N PRO A 255 -17.15 21.56 7.68
CA PRO A 255 -17.50 22.22 8.93
C PRO A 255 -18.21 21.29 9.94
N ARG A 256 -18.79 20.16 9.48
CA ARG A 256 -19.48 19.18 10.33
C ARG A 256 -18.55 18.14 10.94
N ARG A 257 -17.34 17.99 10.44
CA ARG A 257 -16.33 17.09 11.01
C ARG A 257 -15.53 17.81 12.08
N ILE A 258 -15.11 17.09 13.10
CA ILE A 258 -14.38 17.64 14.26
C ILE A 258 -13.06 16.92 14.38
N ASP A 259 -11.99 17.70 14.48
CA ASP A 259 -10.67 17.18 14.82
C ASP A 259 -10.55 17.00 16.34
N THR A 260 -10.03 15.84 16.72
CA THR A 260 -9.67 15.56 18.11
C THR A 260 -8.18 15.16 18.14
N PRO A 261 -7.52 15.17 19.31
CA PRO A 261 -6.14 14.69 19.41
C PRO A 261 -5.95 13.24 18.94
N VAL A 262 -7.04 12.46 18.97
CA VAL A 262 -7.10 11.09 18.45
C VAL A 262 -8.26 11.04 17.46
N GLY A 263 -7.97 11.11 16.16
CA GLY A 263 -8.95 11.14 15.08
C GLY A 263 -9.23 12.55 14.53
N PRO A 264 -8.26 13.16 13.83
CA PRO A 264 -8.41 14.47 13.18
C PRO A 264 -9.24 14.36 11.89
N LYS A 265 -10.53 14.02 12.02
CA LYS A 265 -11.42 13.65 10.90
C LYS A 265 -11.65 14.76 9.88
N LYS A 266 -11.60 16.02 10.31
CA LYS A 266 -11.80 17.19 9.45
C LYS A 266 -10.59 17.41 8.54
N THR A 267 -9.41 17.45 9.15
CA THR A 267 -8.14 17.62 8.41
C THR A 267 -7.85 16.42 7.51
N TYR A 268 -8.08 15.19 7.99
CA TYR A 268 -7.97 13.98 7.19
C TYR A 268 -8.88 14.00 5.94
N ALA A 269 -10.15 14.41 6.10
CA ALA A 269 -11.07 14.53 4.97
C ALA A 269 -10.60 15.55 3.93
N ALA A 270 -10.00 16.65 4.38
CA ALA A 270 -9.39 17.64 3.49
C ALA A 270 -8.18 17.09 2.72
N MET A 271 -7.37 16.22 3.34
CA MET A 271 -6.25 15.55 2.66
C MET A 271 -6.76 14.61 1.56
N VAL A 272 -7.81 13.84 1.83
CA VAL A 272 -8.44 12.96 0.83
C VAL A 272 -9.03 13.77 -0.33
N ASP A 273 -9.75 14.86 -0.04
CA ASP A 273 -10.29 15.81 -1.05
C ASP A 273 -9.16 16.40 -1.92
N SER A 274 -8.05 16.85 -1.30
CA SER A 274 -6.90 17.37 -2.05
C SER A 274 -6.29 16.32 -2.97
N MET A 275 -6.19 15.06 -2.54
CA MET A 275 -5.72 13.94 -3.37
C MET A 275 -6.67 13.68 -4.53
N ASP A 276 -7.98 13.68 -4.28
CA ASP A 276 -8.99 13.54 -5.32
C ASP A 276 -8.89 14.64 -6.39
N GLN A 277 -8.67 15.90 -5.98
CA GLN A 277 -8.45 17.02 -6.90
C GLN A 277 -7.20 16.80 -7.76
N ALA A 278 -6.11 16.30 -7.18
CA ALA A 278 -4.88 15.98 -7.92
C ALA A 278 -5.13 14.85 -8.93
N ILE A 279 -5.88 13.81 -8.54
CA ILE A 279 -6.32 12.74 -9.45
C ILE A 279 -7.17 13.33 -10.59
N GLY A 280 -8.08 14.26 -10.29
CA GLY A 280 -8.89 14.95 -11.30
C GLY A 280 -8.04 15.60 -12.39
N ARG A 281 -7.01 16.37 -12.01
CA ARG A 281 -6.09 17.00 -12.98
C ARG A 281 -5.40 15.97 -13.88
N ILE A 282 -5.02 14.81 -13.35
CA ILE A 282 -4.41 13.72 -14.13
C ILE A 282 -5.44 13.17 -15.14
N LEU A 283 -6.67 12.89 -14.72
CA LEU A 283 -7.71 12.34 -15.58
C LEU A 283 -8.09 13.32 -16.71
N ASP A 284 -8.27 14.59 -16.36
CA ASP A 284 -8.60 15.63 -17.33
C ASP A 284 -7.47 15.80 -18.38
N THR A 285 -6.21 15.71 -17.94
CA THR A 285 -5.06 15.74 -18.86
C THR A 285 -5.07 14.55 -19.85
N LEU A 286 -5.46 13.35 -19.40
CA LEU A 286 -5.57 12.19 -20.31
C LEU A 286 -6.66 12.40 -21.34
N ASP A 287 -7.80 12.99 -20.96
CA ASP A 287 -8.89 13.32 -21.90
C ASP A 287 -8.47 14.41 -22.90
N GLU A 288 -7.85 15.47 -22.42
CA GLU A 288 -7.32 16.56 -23.25
C GLU A 288 -6.27 16.09 -24.27
N GLN A 289 -5.44 15.12 -23.87
CA GLN A 289 -4.44 14.51 -24.75
C GLN A 289 -5.05 13.45 -25.70
N GLY A 290 -6.31 13.04 -25.51
CA GLY A 290 -6.98 12.02 -26.31
C GLY A 290 -6.43 10.60 -26.12
N ILE A 291 -5.81 10.31 -24.96
CA ILE A 291 -5.17 9.01 -24.65
C ILE A 291 -5.89 8.22 -23.57
N ALA A 292 -6.98 8.76 -23.02
CA ALA A 292 -7.72 8.17 -21.91
C ALA A 292 -8.26 6.76 -22.22
N ASP A 293 -8.72 6.52 -23.45
CA ASP A 293 -9.32 5.25 -23.84
C ASP A 293 -8.30 4.10 -23.89
N ASN A 294 -7.06 4.39 -24.33
CA ASN A 294 -5.96 3.41 -24.37
C ASN A 294 -5.06 3.50 -23.11
N THR A 295 -5.62 3.88 -21.97
CA THR A 295 -4.89 3.95 -20.70
C THR A 295 -5.57 3.08 -19.64
N ILE A 296 -4.82 2.12 -19.11
CA ILE A 296 -5.18 1.35 -17.91
C ILE A 296 -4.90 2.23 -16.70
N ILE A 297 -5.91 2.52 -15.89
CA ILE A 297 -5.76 3.24 -14.62
C ILE A 297 -6.19 2.31 -13.49
N LEU A 298 -5.31 2.12 -12.52
CA LEU A 298 -5.59 1.40 -11.28
C LEU A 298 -5.43 2.37 -10.10
N PHE A 299 -6.51 2.61 -9.36
CA PHE A 299 -6.50 3.33 -8.09
C PHE A 299 -6.71 2.35 -6.93
N TYR A 300 -5.93 2.46 -5.86
CA TYR A 300 -6.15 1.72 -4.60
C TYR A 300 -5.36 2.32 -3.44
N SER A 301 -5.62 1.85 -2.19
CA SER A 301 -4.85 2.20 -0.99
C SER A 301 -3.79 1.14 -0.68
N ASP A 302 -2.62 1.56 -0.17
CA ASP A 302 -1.53 0.63 0.15
C ASP A 302 -1.77 -0.23 1.40
N ASN A 303 -2.67 0.17 2.27
CA ASN A 303 -3.22 -0.58 3.41
C ASN A 303 -4.54 0.05 3.83
N GLY A 304 -5.23 -0.56 4.78
CA GLY A 304 -6.41 0.06 5.40
C GLY A 304 -6.06 1.35 6.12
N GLY A 305 -7.03 2.25 6.23
CA GLY A 305 -6.86 3.52 6.91
C GLY A 305 -6.52 3.35 8.39
N TYR A 306 -5.87 4.36 8.98
CA TYR A 306 -5.54 4.38 10.40
C TYR A 306 -6.59 5.19 11.18
N PRO A 307 -7.51 4.54 11.95
CA PRO A 307 -8.62 5.24 12.58
C PRO A 307 -8.19 6.34 13.55
N ASN A 308 -7.03 6.17 14.21
CA ASN A 308 -6.50 7.19 15.10
C ASN A 308 -6.09 8.49 14.38
N PHE A 309 -5.92 8.44 13.06
CA PHE A 309 -5.62 9.60 12.21
C PHE A 309 -6.83 10.06 11.38
N GLY A 310 -8.03 9.54 11.68
CA GLY A 310 -9.27 10.05 11.11
C GLY A 310 -9.92 9.17 10.06
N ALA A 311 -9.26 8.09 9.64
CA ALA A 311 -9.76 7.16 8.63
C ALA A 311 -10.95 6.33 9.12
N ASP A 312 -11.80 5.90 8.19
CA ASP A 312 -12.93 5.02 8.43
C ASP A 312 -12.86 3.77 7.53
N ASN A 313 -12.73 2.60 8.17
CA ASN A 313 -12.71 1.32 7.46
C ASN A 313 -14.06 0.60 7.51
N THR A 314 -15.10 1.21 8.08
CA THR A 314 -16.41 0.55 8.22
C THR A 314 -16.98 0.12 6.86
N PRO A 315 -17.69 -1.01 6.79
CA PRO A 315 -18.06 -1.91 7.89
C PRO A 315 -17.00 -2.98 8.21
N LEU A 316 -15.82 -2.92 7.60
CA LEU A 316 -14.72 -3.87 7.79
C LEU A 316 -14.09 -3.70 9.17
N ARG A 317 -13.70 -4.80 9.79
CA ARG A 317 -13.07 -4.82 11.12
C ARG A 317 -11.61 -4.38 11.03
N GLY A 318 -11.15 -3.56 12.00
CA GLY A 318 -9.76 -3.16 12.15
C GLY A 318 -9.31 -2.04 11.21
N GLY A 319 -8.01 -1.92 11.01
CA GLY A 319 -7.39 -0.89 10.19
C GLY A 319 -5.89 -1.13 10.02
N LYS A 320 -5.16 -0.09 9.62
CA LYS A 320 -3.68 -0.15 9.47
C LYS A 320 -3.03 -0.86 10.64
N LEU A 321 -2.02 -1.68 10.37
CA LEU A 321 -1.29 -2.53 11.30
C LEU A 321 -2.07 -3.77 11.79
N GLU A 322 -3.28 -4.02 11.31
CA GLU A 322 -4.06 -5.19 11.67
C GLU A 322 -4.34 -6.06 10.45
N THR A 323 -4.34 -7.39 10.65
CA THR A 323 -4.60 -8.35 9.57
C THR A 323 -6.09 -8.71 9.43
N PHE A 324 -6.98 -8.00 10.11
CA PHE A 324 -8.41 -8.00 9.85
C PHE A 324 -8.73 -7.35 8.51
N GLU A 325 -9.95 -7.61 7.97
CA GLU A 325 -10.34 -7.09 6.64
C GLU A 325 -10.11 -5.57 6.50
N GLY A 326 -10.44 -4.77 7.51
CA GLY A 326 -10.24 -3.32 7.48
C GLY A 326 -8.77 -2.86 7.41
N GLY A 327 -7.80 -3.73 7.70
CA GLY A 327 -6.39 -3.42 7.54
C GLY A 327 -5.79 -3.84 6.20
N ILE A 328 -6.43 -4.79 5.51
CA ILE A 328 -5.86 -5.43 4.31
C ILE A 328 -6.76 -5.40 3.07
N ARG A 329 -8.07 -5.32 3.22
CA ARG A 329 -9.00 -5.16 2.11
C ARG A 329 -9.23 -3.67 1.87
N VAL A 330 -8.83 -3.20 0.71
CA VAL A 330 -8.74 -1.77 0.42
C VAL A 330 -9.66 -1.36 -0.73
N ALA A 331 -10.08 -0.10 -0.73
CA ALA A 331 -10.80 0.50 -1.83
C ALA A 331 -9.95 0.43 -3.11
N ALA A 332 -10.50 -0.13 -4.19
CA ALA A 332 -9.78 -0.29 -5.45
C ALA A 332 -10.71 -0.18 -6.68
N VAL A 333 -10.21 0.49 -7.73
CA VAL A 333 -10.90 0.69 -9.00
C VAL A 333 -9.93 0.51 -10.15
N MET A 334 -10.35 -0.23 -11.18
CA MET A 334 -9.62 -0.33 -12.45
C MET A 334 -10.46 0.25 -13.59
N ARG A 335 -9.86 1.13 -14.38
CA ARG A 335 -10.49 1.73 -15.57
C ARG A 335 -9.64 1.45 -16.80
N TRP A 336 -10.27 0.96 -17.85
CA TRP A 336 -9.71 0.85 -19.19
C TRP A 336 -10.84 0.86 -20.22
N PRO A 337 -11.24 2.03 -20.74
CA PRO A 337 -12.45 2.18 -21.55
C PRO A 337 -12.50 1.32 -22.82
N GLU A 338 -11.35 1.01 -23.43
CA GLU A 338 -11.29 0.10 -24.59
C GLU A 338 -11.68 -1.34 -24.27
N VAL A 339 -11.56 -1.77 -23.00
CA VAL A 339 -11.68 -3.19 -22.63
C VAL A 339 -12.70 -3.41 -21.52
N LEU A 340 -12.59 -2.66 -20.43
CA LEU A 340 -13.40 -2.88 -19.23
C LEU A 340 -14.74 -2.14 -19.33
N PRO A 341 -15.85 -2.81 -18.95
CA PRO A 341 -17.16 -2.16 -18.90
C PRO A 341 -17.22 -1.15 -17.76
N ALA A 342 -17.89 -0.04 -18.01
CA ALA A 342 -18.11 1.02 -17.03
C ALA A 342 -19.15 0.63 -15.97
N ASN A 343 -19.04 1.22 -14.78
CA ASN A 343 -19.96 1.06 -13.64
C ASN A 343 -20.23 -0.40 -13.27
N THR A 344 -19.18 -1.21 -13.21
CA THR A 344 -19.26 -2.63 -12.89
C THR A 344 -18.55 -2.96 -11.58
N VAL A 345 -18.89 -4.12 -11.01
CA VAL A 345 -18.33 -4.65 -9.77
C VAL A 345 -17.77 -6.03 -10.02
N ASN A 346 -16.53 -6.25 -9.63
CA ASN A 346 -15.85 -7.53 -9.67
C ASN A 346 -15.44 -7.94 -8.25
N ASP A 347 -15.82 -9.13 -7.82
CA ASP A 347 -15.51 -9.72 -6.52
C ASP A 347 -14.44 -10.82 -6.57
N ALA A 348 -13.72 -10.92 -7.69
CA ALA A 348 -12.57 -11.79 -7.76
C ALA A 348 -11.48 -11.34 -6.77
N VAL A 349 -10.88 -12.29 -6.08
CA VAL A 349 -9.77 -12.00 -5.16
C VAL A 349 -8.54 -11.61 -5.96
N ILE A 350 -8.08 -10.39 -5.76
CA ILE A 350 -6.87 -9.83 -6.34
C ILE A 350 -6.04 -9.25 -5.18
N SER A 351 -4.75 -9.41 -5.23
CA SER A 351 -3.85 -8.82 -4.25
C SER A 351 -2.75 -8.00 -4.92
N VAL A 352 -2.17 -7.09 -4.17
CA VAL A 352 -1.04 -6.26 -4.63
C VAL A 352 0.12 -7.08 -5.18
N ILE A 353 0.34 -8.29 -4.63
CA ILE A 353 1.36 -9.23 -5.12
C ILE A 353 1.05 -9.75 -6.53
N ASP A 354 -0.23 -9.74 -6.93
CA ASP A 354 -0.71 -10.21 -8.23
C ASP A 354 -0.59 -9.12 -9.32
N LEU A 355 -0.34 -7.86 -8.93
CA LEU A 355 -0.37 -6.73 -9.86
C LEU A 355 0.69 -6.83 -10.94
N PHE A 356 1.91 -7.20 -10.58
CA PHE A 356 2.97 -7.30 -11.58
C PHE A 356 2.60 -8.28 -12.72
N PRO A 357 2.31 -9.57 -12.48
CA PRO A 357 1.93 -10.47 -13.57
C PRO A 357 0.61 -10.07 -14.25
N THR A 358 -0.34 -9.49 -13.54
CA THR A 358 -1.66 -9.09 -14.08
C THR A 358 -1.55 -7.90 -15.02
N LEU A 359 -0.82 -6.85 -14.64
CA LEU A 359 -0.63 -5.66 -15.49
C LEU A 359 0.27 -5.97 -16.69
N ALA A 360 1.30 -6.83 -16.52
CA ALA A 360 2.10 -7.31 -17.63
C ALA A 360 1.22 -8.06 -18.66
N SER A 361 0.36 -8.97 -18.19
CA SER A 361 -0.60 -9.71 -19.03
C SER A 361 -1.59 -8.76 -19.72
N ALA A 362 -2.17 -7.80 -19.00
CA ALA A 362 -3.09 -6.79 -19.54
C ALA A 362 -2.43 -5.93 -20.63
N ALA A 363 -1.17 -5.55 -20.43
CA ALA A 363 -0.38 -4.75 -21.38
C ALA A 363 0.20 -5.58 -22.55
N GLY A 364 0.07 -6.92 -22.49
CA GLY A 364 0.64 -7.81 -23.51
C GLY A 364 2.17 -7.87 -23.49
N ILE A 365 2.79 -7.64 -22.32
CA ILE A 365 4.24 -7.74 -22.12
C ILE A 365 4.57 -8.97 -21.28
N THR A 366 5.81 -9.42 -21.36
CA THR A 366 6.32 -10.48 -20.49
C THR A 366 6.99 -9.87 -19.27
N ALA A 367 6.84 -10.49 -18.10
CA ALA A 367 7.53 -10.06 -16.88
C ALA A 367 9.07 -10.14 -16.99
N GLY A 368 9.59 -10.75 -18.05
CA GLY A 368 11.02 -10.91 -18.31
C GLY A 368 11.68 -11.98 -17.43
N ASN A 369 13.02 -11.96 -17.37
CA ASN A 369 13.79 -12.87 -16.50
C ASN A 369 13.70 -12.39 -15.05
N VAL A 370 12.64 -12.76 -14.36
CA VAL A 370 12.46 -12.53 -12.93
C VAL A 370 12.68 -13.84 -12.17
N LYS A 371 13.06 -13.75 -10.90
CA LYS A 371 12.91 -14.87 -9.98
C LYS A 371 11.44 -15.32 -10.00
N GLU A 372 11.18 -16.55 -9.56
CA GLU A 372 9.81 -17.06 -9.52
C GLU A 372 8.88 -16.06 -8.79
N ILE A 373 7.90 -15.52 -9.53
CA ILE A 373 6.88 -14.61 -8.99
C ILE A 373 5.93 -15.43 -8.11
N ASP A 374 5.65 -14.94 -6.89
CA ASP A 374 4.69 -15.55 -5.97
C ASP A 374 3.25 -15.14 -6.32
N GLY A 375 3.10 -13.98 -6.94
CA GLY A 375 1.84 -13.47 -7.48
C GLY A 375 1.24 -14.36 -8.57
N VAL A 376 -0.03 -14.17 -8.84
CA VAL A 376 -0.80 -14.90 -9.86
C VAL A 376 -1.33 -13.89 -10.86
N ASP A 377 -1.21 -14.18 -12.16
CA ASP A 377 -1.90 -13.40 -13.18
C ASP A 377 -3.42 -13.51 -13.00
N ARG A 378 -4.05 -12.40 -12.67
CA ARG A 378 -5.48 -12.27 -12.45
C ARG A 378 -6.22 -11.59 -13.59
N TRP A 379 -5.56 -11.35 -14.72
CA TRP A 379 -6.17 -10.62 -15.83
C TRP A 379 -7.47 -11.30 -16.31
N GLN A 380 -7.47 -12.63 -16.45
CA GLN A 380 -8.69 -13.33 -16.84
C GLN A 380 -9.82 -13.20 -15.79
N ALA A 381 -9.48 -13.14 -14.51
CA ALA A 381 -10.48 -12.90 -13.46
C ALA A 381 -11.00 -11.46 -13.47
N VAL A 382 -10.15 -10.47 -13.77
CA VAL A 382 -10.58 -9.08 -14.02
C VAL A 382 -11.58 -9.02 -15.19
N LEU A 383 -11.35 -9.78 -16.25
CA LEU A 383 -12.26 -9.88 -17.38
C LEU A 383 -13.54 -10.71 -17.08
N GLY A 384 -13.73 -11.21 -15.86
CA GLY A 384 -14.85 -12.08 -15.50
C GLY A 384 -14.81 -13.46 -16.14
N LYS A 385 -13.67 -13.90 -16.68
CA LYS A 385 -13.44 -15.17 -17.39
C LYS A 385 -12.66 -16.20 -16.57
N GLY A 386 -12.08 -15.81 -15.48
CA GLY A 386 -11.28 -16.65 -14.58
C GLY A 386 -12.02 -16.97 -13.28
N ASP A 387 -11.40 -17.84 -12.47
CA ASP A 387 -11.91 -18.15 -11.14
C ASP A 387 -11.87 -16.91 -10.23
N HIS A 388 -12.90 -16.75 -9.39
CA HIS A 388 -12.94 -15.69 -8.38
C HIS A 388 -11.85 -15.85 -7.33
N TRP A 389 -11.50 -17.07 -6.96
CA TRP A 389 -10.37 -17.37 -6.09
C TRP A 389 -9.06 -17.45 -6.89
N ARG A 390 -7.98 -16.92 -6.30
CA ARG A 390 -6.66 -16.82 -6.96
C ARG A 390 -5.84 -18.13 -6.97
N GLY A 391 -6.34 -19.19 -6.35
CA GLY A 391 -5.69 -20.51 -6.34
C GLY A 391 -4.51 -20.67 -5.38
N LYS A 392 -4.04 -19.58 -4.75
CA LYS A 392 -2.96 -19.58 -3.74
C LYS A 392 -3.38 -18.79 -2.52
N PRO A 393 -3.03 -19.22 -1.29
CA PRO A 393 -3.31 -18.45 -0.08
C PRO A 393 -2.61 -17.10 -0.07
N LEU A 394 -3.22 -16.12 0.61
CA LEU A 394 -2.59 -14.86 0.98
C LEU A 394 -2.21 -14.89 2.46
N ILE A 395 -0.99 -14.47 2.76
CA ILE A 395 -0.50 -14.37 4.12
C ILE A 395 -0.21 -12.91 4.43
N PHE A 396 -0.66 -12.47 5.59
CA PHE A 396 -0.49 -11.11 6.06
C PHE A 396 0.23 -11.14 7.41
N THR A 397 1.17 -10.24 7.60
CA THR A 397 1.89 -10.11 8.87
C THR A 397 1.91 -8.67 9.33
N SER A 398 1.77 -8.48 10.62
CA SER A 398 1.95 -7.20 11.28
C SER A 398 2.66 -7.42 12.61
N ASN A 399 3.96 -7.23 12.61
CA ASN A 399 4.77 -7.50 13.79
C ASN A 399 5.50 -6.23 14.20
N ILE A 400 5.01 -5.61 15.28
CA ILE A 400 5.57 -4.38 15.85
C ILE A 400 5.98 -4.66 17.29
N PRO A 401 7.24 -5.09 17.50
CA PRO A 401 7.72 -5.53 18.82
C PRO A 401 7.55 -4.49 19.93
N LEU A 402 7.71 -3.20 19.62
CA LEU A 402 7.56 -2.13 20.60
C LEU A 402 6.17 -2.09 21.23
N TYR A 403 5.13 -2.42 20.48
CA TYR A 403 3.76 -2.47 20.98
C TYR A 403 3.33 -3.85 21.43
N ASN A 404 4.25 -4.83 21.42
CA ASN A 404 3.91 -6.24 21.60
C ASN A 404 2.73 -6.66 20.69
N HIS A 405 2.69 -6.07 19.50
CA HIS A 405 1.69 -6.38 18.48
C HIS A 405 2.28 -7.35 17.47
N PHE A 406 1.83 -8.62 17.54
CA PHE A 406 2.21 -9.66 16.59
C PHE A 406 0.93 -10.28 16.07
N GLN A 407 0.59 -9.98 14.83
CA GLN A 407 -0.63 -10.48 14.23
C GLN A 407 -0.34 -11.08 12.86
N TYR A 408 -0.97 -12.22 12.61
CA TYR A 408 -0.84 -12.99 11.39
C TYR A 408 -2.21 -13.27 10.80
N GLY A 409 -2.38 -13.08 9.50
CA GLY A 409 -3.59 -13.41 8.76
C GLY A 409 -3.30 -14.43 7.67
N VAL A 410 -4.20 -15.37 7.47
CA VAL A 410 -4.19 -16.30 6.33
C VAL A 410 -5.55 -16.29 5.69
N LEU A 411 -5.62 -15.93 4.41
CA LEU A 411 -6.82 -16.03 3.60
C LEU A 411 -6.64 -17.15 2.57
N ASP A 412 -7.50 -18.18 2.62
CA ASP A 412 -7.52 -19.25 1.64
C ASP A 412 -8.96 -19.67 1.29
N GLY A 413 -9.36 -19.37 0.06
CA GLY A 413 -10.74 -19.48 -0.41
C GLY A 413 -11.66 -18.49 0.32
N LYS A 414 -12.63 -19.02 1.05
CA LYS A 414 -13.53 -18.24 1.90
C LYS A 414 -13.07 -18.12 3.35
N TRP A 415 -12.11 -18.95 3.74
CA TRP A 415 -11.65 -19.04 5.13
C TRP A 415 -10.54 -18.04 5.39
N LYS A 416 -10.72 -17.26 6.44
CA LYS A 416 -9.70 -16.34 6.95
C LYS A 416 -9.42 -16.63 8.42
N MET A 417 -8.17 -16.92 8.73
CA MET A 417 -7.66 -17.06 10.08
C MET A 417 -6.90 -15.80 10.48
N VAL A 418 -7.11 -15.33 11.69
CA VAL A 418 -6.31 -14.27 12.32
C VAL A 418 -5.74 -14.82 13.62
N GLN A 419 -4.41 -14.77 13.76
CA GLN A 419 -3.72 -15.12 15.00
C GLN A 419 -3.08 -13.87 15.60
N THR A 420 -3.36 -13.61 16.86
CA THR A 420 -2.71 -12.55 17.65
C THR A 420 -1.86 -13.19 18.74
N VAL A 421 -0.58 -12.82 18.78
CA VAL A 421 0.40 -13.39 19.72
C VAL A 421 0.81 -12.32 20.73
N ASN A 422 0.65 -12.62 22.01
CA ASN A 422 1.02 -11.73 23.11
C ASN A 422 2.22 -12.32 23.88
N HIS A 423 3.34 -11.59 23.88
CA HIS A 423 4.59 -12.01 24.52
C HIS A 423 4.86 -11.32 25.88
N LEU A 424 4.03 -10.38 26.32
CA LEU A 424 4.24 -9.66 27.60
C LEU A 424 3.89 -10.48 28.83
N ARG A 425 3.19 -11.59 28.68
CA ARG A 425 2.81 -12.48 29.78
C ARG A 425 3.90 -13.51 30.04
N ARG A 426 3.88 -14.14 31.22
CA ARG A 426 4.84 -15.20 31.57
C ARG A 426 4.84 -16.35 30.58
N GLU A 427 3.67 -16.63 30.01
CA GLU A 427 3.47 -17.59 28.92
C GLU A 427 3.02 -16.83 27.69
N THR A 428 3.47 -17.26 26.52
CA THR A 428 3.00 -16.71 25.24
C THR A 428 1.53 -17.10 25.05
N GLU A 429 0.65 -16.12 24.93
CA GLU A 429 -0.76 -16.38 24.60
C GLU A 429 -0.96 -16.19 23.10
N VAL A 430 -1.64 -17.14 22.48
CA VAL A 430 -2.07 -17.08 21.09
C VAL A 430 -3.58 -17.10 21.04
N GLU A 431 -4.17 -16.00 20.60
CA GLU A 431 -5.58 -15.95 20.25
C GLU A 431 -5.72 -16.29 18.76
N THR A 432 -6.59 -17.23 18.42
CA THR A 432 -6.87 -17.63 17.03
C THR A 432 -8.34 -17.48 16.75
N LEU A 433 -8.66 -16.68 15.74
CA LEU A 433 -10.01 -16.45 15.22
C LEU A 433 -10.12 -17.01 13.80
N LEU A 434 -11.29 -17.50 13.43
CA LEU A 434 -11.58 -18.02 12.08
C LEU A 434 -12.88 -17.43 11.55
N PHE A 435 -12.87 -16.98 10.31
CA PHE A 435 -14.02 -16.36 9.66
C PHE A 435 -14.30 -16.96 8.29
N ASP A 436 -15.56 -17.00 7.88
CA ASP A 436 -15.99 -17.16 6.48
C ASP A 436 -16.21 -15.75 5.90
N VAL A 437 -15.17 -15.15 5.31
CA VAL A 437 -15.24 -13.77 4.81
C VAL A 437 -16.08 -13.59 3.55
N SER A 438 -16.58 -14.66 2.97
CA SER A 438 -17.57 -14.57 1.89
C SER A 438 -18.97 -14.31 2.41
N ALA A 439 -19.28 -14.82 3.60
CA ALA A 439 -20.58 -14.65 4.27
C ALA A 439 -20.52 -13.56 5.37
N ASP A 440 -19.37 -13.36 5.97
CA ASP A 440 -19.11 -12.41 7.06
C ASP A 440 -17.85 -11.59 6.79
N PRO A 441 -17.87 -10.68 5.79
CA PRO A 441 -16.72 -9.82 5.47
C PRO A 441 -16.37 -8.84 6.60
N ASN A 442 -17.24 -8.70 7.60
CA ASN A 442 -17.03 -7.82 8.75
C ASN A 442 -16.39 -8.55 9.95
N GLU A 443 -16.11 -9.84 9.83
CA GLU A 443 -15.43 -10.67 10.84
C GLU A 443 -16.05 -10.60 12.24
N LYS A 444 -17.40 -10.69 12.28
CA LYS A 444 -18.19 -10.62 13.51
C LYS A 444 -18.35 -11.96 14.21
N SER A 445 -18.29 -13.06 13.47
CA SER A 445 -18.63 -14.40 13.95
C SER A 445 -17.40 -15.30 13.91
N ASP A 446 -16.76 -15.51 15.08
CA ASP A 446 -15.68 -16.49 15.20
C ASP A 446 -16.20 -17.92 15.03
N LEU A 447 -15.58 -18.65 14.11
CA LEU A 447 -15.87 -20.03 13.77
C LEU A 447 -14.74 -21.01 14.18
N ALA A 448 -13.71 -20.57 14.88
CA ALA A 448 -12.53 -21.38 15.21
C ALA A 448 -12.90 -22.67 15.97
N THR A 449 -13.77 -22.57 16.96
CA THR A 449 -14.23 -23.74 17.74
C THR A 449 -15.12 -24.69 16.96
N LYS A 450 -15.82 -24.21 15.92
CA LYS A 450 -16.71 -25.01 15.06
C LYS A 450 -15.96 -25.73 13.94
N HIS A 451 -14.80 -25.19 13.53
CA HIS A 451 -14.00 -25.69 12.40
C HIS A 451 -12.52 -25.84 12.77
N PRO A 452 -12.17 -26.65 13.78
CA PRO A 452 -10.80 -26.83 14.22
C PRO A 452 -9.88 -27.42 13.13
N GLU A 453 -10.43 -28.17 12.19
CA GLU A 453 -9.71 -28.71 11.04
C GLU A 453 -9.23 -27.59 10.08
N GLN A 454 -10.03 -26.52 9.92
CA GLN A 454 -9.63 -25.36 9.11
C GLN A 454 -8.56 -24.55 9.84
N VAL A 455 -8.71 -24.33 11.14
CA VAL A 455 -7.68 -23.68 11.96
C VAL A 455 -6.35 -24.41 11.80
N LYS A 456 -6.32 -25.75 11.98
CA LYS A 456 -5.11 -26.56 11.82
C LYS A 456 -4.50 -26.43 10.42
N ARG A 457 -5.35 -26.47 9.37
CA ARG A 457 -4.90 -26.35 7.97
C ARG A 457 -4.27 -24.98 7.70
N LEU A 458 -4.92 -23.90 8.12
CA LEU A 458 -4.43 -22.53 7.89
C LEU A 458 -3.20 -22.21 8.73
N THR A 459 -3.10 -22.76 9.94
CA THR A 459 -1.88 -22.67 10.76
C THR A 459 -0.69 -23.33 10.06
N ALA A 460 -0.87 -24.51 9.48
CA ALA A 460 0.21 -25.17 8.73
C ALA A 460 0.67 -24.33 7.52
N ILE A 461 -0.26 -23.70 6.79
CA ILE A 461 0.07 -22.79 5.68
C ILE A 461 0.88 -21.58 6.19
N LEU A 462 0.49 -21.02 7.34
CA LEU A 462 1.20 -19.90 7.96
C LEU A 462 2.63 -20.30 8.36
N ASP A 463 2.77 -21.42 9.06
CA ASP A 463 4.07 -21.92 9.55
C ASP A 463 5.03 -22.21 8.38
N ASP A 464 4.53 -22.86 7.34
CA ASP A 464 5.33 -23.15 6.13
C ASP A 464 5.82 -21.85 5.48
N ARG A 465 4.96 -20.84 5.38
CA ARG A 465 5.35 -19.55 4.79
C ARG A 465 6.30 -18.75 5.67
N LEU A 466 6.07 -18.69 6.98
CA LEU A 466 6.97 -18.00 7.91
C LEU A 466 8.38 -18.62 7.93
N ALA A 467 8.49 -19.92 7.67
CA ALA A 467 9.79 -20.60 7.55
C ALA A 467 10.61 -20.14 6.33
N GLU A 468 9.99 -19.47 5.35
CA GLU A 468 10.67 -18.90 4.19
C GLU A 468 11.27 -17.50 4.46
N HIS A 469 10.98 -16.89 5.63
CA HIS A 469 11.55 -15.59 5.99
C HIS A 469 13.07 -15.70 6.14
N PRO A 470 13.86 -14.89 5.41
CA PRO A 470 15.30 -14.95 5.49
C PRO A 470 15.81 -14.56 6.88
N VAL A 471 16.85 -15.24 7.35
CA VAL A 471 17.55 -14.86 8.58
C VAL A 471 18.14 -13.46 8.39
N GLY A 472 17.83 -12.54 9.31
CA GLY A 472 18.28 -11.15 9.22
C GLY A 472 17.37 -10.21 8.40
N GLY A 473 16.14 -10.63 8.10
CA GLY A 473 15.14 -9.73 7.49
C GLY A 473 14.92 -8.44 8.29
N THR A 474 14.46 -7.42 7.61
CA THR A 474 14.32 -6.08 8.17
C THR A 474 13.10 -5.99 9.09
N PHE A 475 13.30 -5.44 10.28
CA PHE A 475 12.24 -5.09 11.23
C PHE A 475 12.16 -3.57 11.40
N VAL A 476 10.99 -3.08 11.82
CA VAL A 476 10.81 -1.66 12.15
C VAL A 476 11.77 -1.26 13.25
N GLN A 477 12.65 -0.30 12.96
CA GLN A 477 13.48 0.35 13.95
C GLN A 477 12.89 1.74 14.27
N ILE A 478 12.07 1.81 15.30
CA ILE A 478 11.27 3.02 15.62
C ILE A 478 12.12 4.22 16.03
N SER A 479 13.30 3.99 16.59
CA SER A 479 14.20 5.06 17.03
C SER A 479 15.52 5.00 16.29
N PRO A 480 16.11 6.16 15.94
CA PRO A 480 17.43 6.18 15.34
C PRO A 480 18.47 5.60 16.32
N HIS A 481 19.52 4.99 15.75
CA HIS A 481 20.64 4.51 16.54
C HIS A 481 21.39 5.71 17.20
N PRO A 482 22.09 5.52 18.33
CA PRO A 482 22.85 6.57 18.99
C PRO A 482 23.87 7.20 18.01
N GLY A 483 23.84 8.52 17.90
CA GLY A 483 24.74 9.25 17.00
C GLY A 483 24.18 9.52 15.60
N TRP A 484 23.08 8.89 15.19
CA TRP A 484 22.43 9.23 13.92
C TRP A 484 21.96 10.69 13.90
N ARG A 485 22.12 11.33 12.76
CA ARG A 485 21.63 12.68 12.49
C ARG A 485 21.00 12.67 11.11
N ALA A 486 19.84 13.31 10.98
CA ALA A 486 19.27 13.55 9.68
C ALA A 486 20.26 14.34 8.82
N PRO A 487 20.41 13.98 7.54
CA PRO A 487 21.14 14.83 6.60
C PRO A 487 20.42 16.17 6.44
N LYS A 488 21.10 17.15 5.88
CA LYS A 488 20.45 18.40 5.49
C LYS A 488 19.45 18.11 4.36
N ASP A 489 19.84 17.26 3.44
CA ASP A 489 19.03 16.78 2.34
C ASP A 489 19.31 15.29 2.08
N TYR A 490 18.27 14.49 1.86
CA TYR A 490 18.42 13.07 1.64
C TYR A 490 18.95 12.72 0.24
N ALA A 491 18.84 13.62 -0.73
CA ALA A 491 19.46 13.42 -2.05
C ALA A 491 21.00 13.49 -2.01
N ASP A 492 21.57 14.17 -0.99
CA ASP A 492 23.03 14.36 -0.86
C ASP A 492 23.75 13.18 -0.17
N VAL A 493 23.02 12.20 0.39
CA VAL A 493 23.60 11.14 1.25
C VAL A 493 23.50 9.74 0.68
N VAL A 494 23.47 9.64 -0.62
CA VAL A 494 23.49 8.33 -1.28
C VAL A 494 24.91 7.77 -1.21
N LEU A 495 25.08 6.63 -0.51
CA LEU A 495 26.37 5.98 -0.35
C LEU A 495 26.68 5.06 -1.53
N PRO A 496 27.96 4.91 -1.91
CA PRO A 496 28.41 3.82 -2.77
C PRO A 496 28.04 2.45 -2.14
N ALA A 497 27.62 1.50 -2.95
CA ALA A 497 27.14 0.19 -2.49
C ALA A 497 28.16 -0.58 -1.64
N ASP A 498 29.46 -0.38 -1.88
CA ASP A 498 30.56 -0.98 -1.13
C ASP A 498 30.76 -0.41 0.29
N LYS A 499 30.13 0.73 0.58
CA LYS A 499 30.22 1.39 1.90
C LYS A 499 29.01 1.13 2.80
N VAL A 500 27.95 0.53 2.27
CA VAL A 500 26.81 0.10 3.08
C VAL A 500 27.16 -1.21 3.74
N ASN A 501 27.25 -1.17 5.07
CA ASN A 501 27.42 -2.41 5.84
C ASN A 501 26.14 -3.22 5.74
N GLN A 502 26.13 -4.24 4.85
CA GLN A 502 24.99 -5.14 4.65
C GLN A 502 24.75 -6.09 5.85
N ALA A 503 25.65 -6.05 6.85
CA ALA A 503 25.40 -6.72 8.11
C ALA A 503 24.24 -5.99 8.83
N PRO A 504 23.26 -6.72 9.40
CA PRO A 504 22.24 -6.10 10.23
C PRO A 504 22.95 -5.31 11.33
N HIS A 505 22.78 -3.98 11.32
CA HIS A 505 23.37 -3.14 12.36
C HIS A 505 22.97 -3.70 13.72
N GLU A 506 23.95 -3.78 14.66
CA GLU A 506 23.72 -4.17 16.05
C GLU A 506 22.91 -3.10 16.80
N GLY A 507 21.84 -2.64 16.20
CA GLY A 507 20.83 -1.78 16.79
C GLY A 507 19.68 -2.61 17.37
N PHE A 508 18.64 -1.93 17.80
CA PHE A 508 17.43 -2.55 18.38
C PHE A 508 16.82 -3.63 17.47
N GLY A 509 16.99 -3.51 16.13
CA GLY A 509 16.61 -4.55 15.16
C GLY A 509 17.40 -5.84 15.32
N ALA A 510 18.71 -5.76 15.60
CA ALA A 510 19.51 -6.95 15.89
C ALA A 510 19.15 -7.57 17.25
N VAL A 511 18.76 -6.76 18.23
CA VAL A 511 18.24 -7.24 19.52
C VAL A 511 16.89 -7.90 19.34
N ALA A 512 15.99 -7.29 18.56
CA ALA A 512 14.70 -7.88 18.21
C ALA A 512 14.88 -9.15 17.36
N SER A 513 15.81 -9.15 16.39
CA SER A 513 16.16 -10.33 15.58
C SER A 513 16.78 -11.44 16.44
N LYS A 514 17.72 -11.13 17.34
CA LYS A 514 18.26 -12.10 18.30
C LYS A 514 17.19 -12.61 19.26
N PHE A 515 16.30 -11.74 19.74
CA PHE A 515 15.18 -12.12 20.61
C PHE A 515 14.18 -13.02 19.86
N LEU A 516 13.85 -12.71 18.63
CA LEU A 516 12.99 -13.51 17.77
C LEU A 516 13.69 -14.82 17.38
N GLN A 517 14.99 -14.80 17.07
CA GLN A 517 15.79 -15.98 16.76
C GLN A 517 15.97 -16.91 17.98
N GLN A 518 16.17 -16.36 19.19
CA GLN A 518 16.19 -17.15 20.42
C GLN A 518 14.82 -17.78 20.74
N ARG A 519 13.72 -17.14 20.32
CA ARG A 519 12.36 -17.58 20.64
C ARG A 519 11.72 -18.43 19.56
N TYR A 520 12.13 -18.27 18.29
CA TYR A 520 11.55 -18.99 17.14
C TYR A 520 12.51 -20.01 16.49
N GLY A 521 13.73 -20.15 17.06
CA GLY A 521 14.77 -21.08 16.55
C GLY A 521 15.36 -20.66 15.20
N ASP A 522 16.39 -21.38 14.76
CA ASP A 522 17.17 -21.10 13.54
C ASP A 522 16.39 -21.25 12.22
N LYS A 523 15.12 -21.62 12.26
CA LYS A 523 14.27 -21.87 11.09
C LYS A 523 12.99 -21.03 11.03
N GLY A 524 12.88 -19.96 11.82
CA GLY A 524 11.69 -19.09 11.79
C GLY A 524 10.39 -19.78 12.25
N LYS A 525 10.44 -21.01 12.76
CA LYS A 525 9.25 -21.70 13.30
C LYS A 525 8.85 -21.07 14.62
N ILE A 526 7.59 -20.72 14.74
CA ILE A 526 6.98 -20.43 16.03
C ILE A 526 6.94 -21.76 16.80
N ILE A 527 7.83 -21.90 17.77
CA ILE A 527 7.81 -23.08 18.65
C ILE A 527 6.76 -22.78 19.71
N TYR A 528 5.61 -23.40 19.56
CA TYR A 528 4.59 -23.49 20.61
C TYR A 528 4.99 -24.65 21.52
N GLU A 529 5.72 -24.39 22.61
CA GLU A 529 5.81 -25.29 23.75
C GLU A 529 4.77 -24.95 24.82
#